data_a862a7f39e5ff3cbf7a321aca50da428
#
_entry.id   a862a7f39e5ff3cbf7a321aca50da428
#
_cell.length_a   1.000
_cell.length_b   1.000
_cell.length_c   1.000
_cell.angle_alpha   90.00
_cell.angle_beta   90.00
_cell.angle_gamma   90.00
#
_symmetry.space_group_name_H-M   'P 1'
#
loop_
_entity.id
_entity.type
_entity.pdbx_description
1 polymer ?
#
loop_
_entity_poly.entity_id
_entity_poly.type
_entity_poly.pdbx_seq_one_letter_code
_entity_poly.pdbx_strand_id
1 'polypeptide(L)'
;ITGVEALHGCEHTVLPDMIEVGSFIGMAAMTRSELTIRNVSLENLGVIPDSFRRLGIIVEERGDDLYIPRQEHYQIESFIDGSIMTLADAPWPGLTPDLLSVLLVTAIQAKGSVLIHQKMFESRLFFVDKLIEMGAQIILCDPHRAVVNGHDHGISLRGRTMTSPDIRA
;
A
#
# COMPACT_ATOMS: atom_id res chain seq x y z
N ILE A 1 28.25 5.98 -14.80
CA ILE A 1 29.16 5.07 -14.07
C ILE A 1 30.57 5.28 -14.67
N THR A 2 31.52 5.53 -13.82
CA THR A 2 32.93 5.60 -14.21
C THR A 2 33.63 4.32 -13.74
N GLY A 3 34.25 3.60 -14.67
CA GLY A 3 35.01 2.39 -14.36
C GLY A 3 36.26 2.69 -13.58
N VAL A 4 36.70 1.72 -12.78
CA VAL A 4 37.98 1.76 -12.04
C VAL A 4 38.80 0.52 -12.34
N GLU A 5 40.13 0.59 -12.20
CA GLU A 5 41.03 -0.54 -12.52
C GLU A 5 40.90 -1.69 -11.50
N ALA A 6 40.56 -1.38 -10.23
CA ALA A 6 40.40 -2.35 -9.18
C ALA A 6 39.30 -1.91 -8.20
N LEU A 7 38.55 -2.89 -7.67
CA LEU A 7 37.59 -2.67 -6.60
C LEU A 7 38.28 -2.90 -5.24
N HIS A 8 37.80 -2.21 -4.22
CA HIS A 8 38.21 -2.41 -2.82
C HIS A 8 37.00 -2.79 -1.95
N GLY A 9 37.23 -3.31 -0.76
CA GLY A 9 36.18 -3.57 0.22
C GLY A 9 35.53 -2.29 0.72
N CYS A 10 34.29 -2.41 1.18
CA CYS A 10 33.57 -1.32 1.84
C CYS A 10 32.74 -1.87 3.02
N GLU A 11 32.36 -0.99 3.92
CA GLU A 11 31.29 -1.23 4.90
C GLU A 11 30.01 -0.61 4.38
N HIS A 12 28.90 -1.36 4.48
CA HIS A 12 27.59 -0.90 4.02
C HIS A 12 26.50 -1.42 4.95
N THR A 13 25.58 -0.55 5.33
CA THR A 13 24.37 -0.94 6.07
C THR A 13 23.24 -1.14 5.08
N VAL A 14 22.65 -2.33 5.07
CA VAL A 14 21.49 -2.64 4.25
C VAL A 14 20.28 -1.86 4.76
N LEU A 15 19.55 -1.21 3.85
CA LEU A 15 18.33 -0.49 4.19
C LEU A 15 17.21 -1.45 4.60
N PRO A 16 16.29 -1.01 5.47
CA PRO A 16 15.05 -1.74 5.74
C PRO A 16 14.25 -1.98 4.46
N ASP A 17 13.54 -3.11 4.40
CA ASP A 17 12.64 -3.37 3.27
C ASP A 17 11.41 -2.45 3.34
N MET A 18 11.33 -1.49 2.43
CA MET A 18 10.22 -0.53 2.34
C MET A 18 8.87 -1.21 2.08
N ILE A 19 8.87 -2.40 1.46
CA ILE A 19 7.64 -3.16 1.20
C ILE A 19 7.10 -3.75 2.50
N GLU A 20 7.98 -4.27 3.36
CA GLU A 20 7.58 -4.72 4.70
C GLU A 20 7.04 -3.54 5.53
N VAL A 21 7.70 -2.38 5.51
CA VAL A 21 7.23 -1.19 6.21
C VAL A 21 5.80 -0.83 5.77
N GLY A 22 5.55 -0.73 4.46
CA GLY A 22 4.22 -0.45 3.93
C GLY A 22 3.20 -1.53 4.29
N SER A 23 3.59 -2.80 4.25
CA SER A 23 2.72 -3.92 4.63
C SER A 23 2.31 -3.87 6.09
N PHE A 24 3.21 -3.49 7.00
CA PHE A 24 2.91 -3.31 8.42
C PHE A 24 2.00 -2.10 8.69
N ILE A 25 2.14 -1.01 7.92
CA ILE A 25 1.19 0.12 8.00
C ILE A 25 -0.22 -0.37 7.64
N GLY A 26 -0.37 -1.06 6.50
CA GLY A 26 -1.65 -1.61 6.07
C GLY A 26 -2.24 -2.61 7.06
N MET A 27 -1.41 -3.50 7.62
CA MET A 27 -1.82 -4.47 8.63
C MET A 27 -2.36 -3.77 9.88
N ALA A 28 -1.65 -2.76 10.42
CA ALA A 28 -2.09 -2.03 11.60
C ALA A 28 -3.46 -1.36 11.38
N ALA A 29 -3.65 -0.71 10.22
CA ALA A 29 -4.91 -0.07 9.86
C ALA A 29 -6.07 -1.08 9.76
N MET A 30 -5.88 -2.17 9.02
CA MET A 30 -6.93 -3.18 8.81
C MET A 30 -7.31 -3.94 10.08
N THR A 31 -6.36 -4.15 10.99
CA THR A 31 -6.61 -4.83 12.28
C THR A 31 -7.01 -3.87 13.40
N ARG A 32 -7.09 -2.57 13.11
CA ARG A 32 -7.36 -1.53 14.12
C ARG A 32 -6.42 -1.62 15.31
N SER A 33 -5.15 -1.83 15.00
CA SER A 33 -4.09 -2.00 15.99
C SER A 33 -3.21 -0.76 16.08
N GLU A 34 -2.57 -0.59 17.22
CA GLU A 34 -1.47 0.34 17.40
C GLU A 34 -0.15 -0.34 17.05
N LEU A 35 0.72 0.34 16.32
CA LEU A 35 2.02 -0.21 15.91
C LEU A 35 3.09 0.87 15.84
N THR A 36 4.30 0.55 16.32
CA THR A 36 5.50 1.33 16.05
C THR A 36 6.47 0.50 15.21
N ILE A 37 6.82 0.99 14.03
CA ILE A 37 7.83 0.40 13.15
C ILE A 37 9.13 1.19 13.36
N ARG A 38 10.17 0.53 13.85
CA ARG A 38 11.42 1.20 14.25
C ARG A 38 12.46 1.18 13.15
N ASN A 39 13.29 2.24 13.11
CA ASN A 39 14.44 2.36 12.21
C ASN A 39 14.04 2.13 10.74
N VAL A 40 13.01 2.82 10.27
CA VAL A 40 12.44 2.61 8.93
C VAL A 40 13.23 3.26 7.82
N SER A 41 14.26 4.04 8.15
CA SER A 41 15.03 4.87 7.19
C SER A 41 14.11 5.81 6.41
N LEU A 42 13.43 6.71 7.14
CA LEU A 42 12.38 7.61 6.63
C LEU A 42 12.75 8.31 5.32
N GLU A 43 13.99 8.79 5.21
CA GLU A 43 14.50 9.46 4.01
C GLU A 43 14.44 8.59 2.74
N ASN A 44 14.39 7.26 2.91
CA ASN A 44 14.38 6.29 1.82
C ASN A 44 12.98 5.68 1.55
N LEU A 45 11.94 6.04 2.31
CA LEU A 45 10.58 5.55 2.09
C LEU A 45 9.84 6.27 0.95
N GLY A 46 10.33 7.44 0.52
CA GLY A 46 9.70 8.22 -0.54
C GLY A 46 8.23 8.51 -0.26
N VAL A 47 7.35 8.21 -1.21
CA VAL A 47 5.90 8.51 -1.13
C VAL A 47 5.08 7.47 -0.37
N ILE A 48 5.71 6.45 0.22
CA ILE A 48 4.98 5.33 0.86
C ILE A 48 4.10 5.81 2.02
N PRO A 49 4.60 6.55 3.02
CA PRO A 49 3.76 7.03 4.12
C PRO A 49 2.59 7.89 3.64
N ASP A 50 2.83 8.78 2.68
CA ASP A 50 1.80 9.66 2.12
C ASP A 50 0.72 8.89 1.34
N SER A 51 1.09 7.80 0.67
CA SER A 51 0.13 6.93 -0.02
C SER A 51 -0.88 6.31 0.95
N PHE A 52 -0.45 5.93 2.16
CA PHE A 52 -1.34 5.45 3.21
C PHE A 52 -2.13 6.59 3.87
N ARG A 53 -1.53 7.76 4.08
CA ARG A 53 -2.23 8.95 4.59
C ARG A 53 -3.40 9.33 3.68
N ARG A 54 -3.24 9.22 2.37
CA ARG A 54 -4.33 9.46 1.39
C ARG A 54 -5.50 8.47 1.51
N LEU A 55 -5.29 7.30 2.07
CA LEU A 55 -6.38 6.40 2.47
C LEU A 55 -7.03 6.79 3.81
N GLY A 56 -6.53 7.84 4.48
CA GLY A 56 -7.00 8.31 5.77
C GLY A 56 -6.30 7.67 6.97
N ILE A 57 -5.22 6.95 6.74
CA ILE A 57 -4.45 6.32 7.81
C ILE A 57 -3.50 7.33 8.44
N ILE A 58 -3.56 7.45 9.77
CA ILE A 58 -2.64 8.28 10.52
C ILE A 58 -1.29 7.58 10.58
N VAL A 59 -0.27 8.22 10.03
CA VAL A 59 1.11 7.76 10.07
C VAL A 59 1.96 8.90 10.61
N GLU A 60 2.39 8.78 11.87
CA GLU A 60 3.21 9.77 12.55
C GLU A 60 4.70 9.41 12.44
N GLU A 61 5.52 10.40 12.14
CA GLU A 61 6.97 10.27 12.12
C GLU A 61 7.53 10.64 13.50
N ARG A 62 8.28 9.73 14.11
CA ARG A 62 8.88 9.88 15.44
C ARG A 62 10.38 9.59 15.38
N GLY A 63 11.17 10.59 14.95
CA GLY A 63 12.59 10.38 14.61
C GLY A 63 12.69 9.54 13.34
N ASP A 64 13.38 8.40 13.39
CA ASP A 64 13.43 7.42 12.28
C ASP A 64 12.43 6.27 12.44
N ASP A 65 11.43 6.45 13.29
CA ASP A 65 10.36 5.48 13.52
C ASP A 65 9.04 5.98 12.92
N LEU A 66 8.18 5.05 12.48
CA LEU A 66 6.79 5.33 12.15
C LEU A 66 5.87 4.81 13.25
N TYR A 67 4.95 5.65 13.70
CA TYR A 67 3.91 5.28 14.64
C TYR A 67 2.54 5.34 13.97
N ILE A 68 1.82 4.26 14.02
CA ILE A 68 0.47 4.11 13.51
C ILE A 68 -0.44 3.95 14.74
N PRO A 69 -1.24 4.98 15.10
CA PRO A 69 -2.17 4.86 16.21
C PRO A 69 -3.34 3.95 15.83
N ARG A 70 -3.97 3.38 16.83
CA ARG A 70 -5.22 2.66 16.64
C ARG A 70 -6.29 3.59 16.05
N GLN A 71 -6.91 3.19 14.95
CA GLN A 71 -8.03 3.88 14.33
C GLN A 71 -9.20 2.92 14.16
N GLU A 72 -10.39 3.33 14.59
CA GLU A 72 -11.62 2.56 14.36
C GLU A 72 -12.13 2.75 12.92
N HIS A 73 -11.87 3.93 12.35
CA HIS A 73 -12.27 4.33 11.01
C HIS A 73 -11.15 5.10 10.34
N TYR A 74 -11.00 4.96 9.04
CA TYR A 74 -10.16 5.80 8.22
C TYR A 74 -10.87 6.09 6.89
N GLN A 75 -10.75 7.32 6.41
CA GLN A 75 -11.51 7.81 5.26
C GLN A 75 -10.59 8.23 4.14
N ILE A 76 -10.84 7.69 2.95
CA ILE A 76 -10.11 8.03 1.73
C ILE A 76 -10.31 9.51 1.43
N GLU A 77 -9.21 10.21 1.13
CA GLU A 77 -9.25 11.59 0.69
C GLU A 77 -9.99 11.71 -0.65
N SER A 78 -10.65 12.83 -0.86
CA SER A 78 -11.22 13.21 -2.16
C SER A 78 -10.37 14.33 -2.75
N PHE A 79 -10.31 14.44 -4.07
CA PHE A 79 -9.78 15.63 -4.70
C PHE A 79 -10.68 16.84 -4.42
N ILE A 80 -10.12 18.05 -4.52
CA ILE A 80 -10.84 19.32 -4.24
C ILE A 80 -12.12 19.46 -5.10
N ASP A 81 -12.10 18.93 -6.31
CA ASP A 81 -13.25 18.91 -7.22
C ASP A 81 -14.27 17.80 -6.96
N GLY A 82 -14.03 17.00 -5.88
CA GLY A 82 -14.88 15.87 -5.51
C GLY A 82 -14.65 14.60 -6.36
N SER A 83 -13.68 14.59 -7.26
CA SER A 83 -13.36 13.39 -8.05
C SER A 83 -12.75 12.30 -7.18
N ILE A 84 -12.87 11.05 -7.66
CA ILE A 84 -12.38 9.86 -6.96
C ILE A 84 -10.86 9.89 -6.89
N MET A 85 -10.32 9.66 -5.68
CA MET A 85 -8.89 9.49 -5.45
C MET A 85 -8.31 8.40 -6.36
N THR A 86 -7.16 8.68 -6.95
CA THR A 86 -6.40 7.70 -7.73
C THR A 86 -5.06 7.42 -7.07
N LEU A 87 -4.76 6.15 -6.83
CA LEU A 87 -3.45 5.65 -6.47
C LEU A 87 -2.88 4.87 -7.64
N ALA A 88 -1.72 5.28 -8.12
CA ALA A 88 -1.05 4.67 -9.25
C ALA A 88 0.42 4.41 -8.92
N ASP A 89 0.93 3.28 -9.40
CA ASP A 89 2.36 3.01 -9.36
C ASP A 89 3.13 3.85 -10.38
N ALA A 90 4.39 4.09 -10.09
CA ALA A 90 5.31 4.80 -10.98
C ALA A 90 6.76 4.43 -10.63
N PRO A 91 7.71 4.61 -11.58
CA PRO A 91 9.13 4.49 -11.27
C PRO A 91 9.55 5.39 -10.12
N TRP A 92 10.57 4.96 -9.37
CA TRP A 92 11.12 5.75 -8.27
C TRP A 92 11.45 7.20 -8.74
N PRO A 93 11.12 8.24 -7.95
CA PRO A 93 10.59 8.21 -6.57
C PRO A 93 9.06 8.07 -6.45
N GLY A 94 8.36 7.56 -7.46
CA GLY A 94 6.94 7.27 -7.37
C GLY A 94 6.63 6.04 -6.52
N LEU A 95 5.33 5.71 -6.43
CA LEU A 95 4.85 4.57 -5.63
C LEU A 95 5.30 3.25 -6.26
N THR A 96 5.96 2.42 -5.47
CA THR A 96 6.37 1.08 -5.92
C THR A 96 5.15 0.21 -6.26
N PRO A 97 5.17 -0.53 -7.39
CA PRO A 97 4.09 -1.42 -7.77
C PRO A 97 3.84 -2.54 -6.76
N ASP A 98 4.86 -2.93 -5.99
CA ASP A 98 4.76 -4.00 -5.00
C ASP A 98 3.87 -3.64 -3.80
N LEU A 99 3.67 -2.36 -3.51
CA LEU A 99 2.75 -1.90 -2.47
C LEU A 99 1.34 -1.58 -2.99
N LEU A 100 1.13 -1.59 -4.30
CA LEU A 100 -0.17 -1.25 -4.85
C LEU A 100 -1.25 -2.26 -4.44
N SER A 101 -0.89 -3.56 -4.38
CA SER A 101 -1.77 -4.62 -3.88
C SER A 101 -2.09 -4.44 -2.40
N VAL A 102 -1.10 -4.07 -1.58
CA VAL A 102 -1.30 -3.79 -0.15
C VAL A 102 -2.25 -2.60 0.05
N LEU A 103 -2.05 -1.51 -0.70
CA LEU A 103 -2.93 -0.33 -0.65
C LEU A 103 -4.35 -0.67 -1.10
N LEU A 104 -4.51 -1.50 -2.15
CA LEU A 104 -5.81 -1.98 -2.60
C LEU A 104 -6.54 -2.74 -1.48
N VAL A 105 -5.87 -3.71 -0.87
CA VAL A 105 -6.44 -4.51 0.23
C VAL A 105 -6.77 -3.62 1.43
N THR A 106 -5.89 -2.69 1.78
CA THR A 106 -6.12 -1.74 2.89
C THR A 106 -7.33 -0.85 2.60
N ALA A 107 -7.52 -0.41 1.37
CA ALA A 107 -8.65 0.42 0.97
C ALA A 107 -10.02 -0.27 1.12
N ILE A 108 -10.07 -1.62 1.13
CA ILE A 108 -11.33 -2.36 1.33
C ILE A 108 -11.99 -2.00 2.66
N GLN A 109 -11.23 -1.72 3.69
CA GLN A 109 -11.74 -1.38 5.01
C GLN A 109 -11.83 0.13 5.28
N ALA A 110 -11.41 0.96 4.32
CA ALA A 110 -11.56 2.41 4.40
C ALA A 110 -13.01 2.84 4.17
N LYS A 111 -13.33 4.08 4.50
CA LYS A 111 -14.57 4.75 4.07
C LYS A 111 -14.31 5.51 2.79
N GLY A 112 -15.10 5.25 1.74
CA GLY A 112 -15.00 5.95 0.45
C GLY A 112 -14.53 5.07 -0.68
N SER A 113 -14.19 5.68 -1.81
CA SER A 113 -13.80 4.97 -3.03
C SER A 113 -12.44 5.45 -3.53
N VAL A 114 -11.65 4.53 -4.09
CA VAL A 114 -10.37 4.81 -4.71
C VAL A 114 -10.21 4.04 -6.01
N LEU A 115 -9.64 4.69 -7.01
CA LEU A 115 -9.18 4.04 -8.23
C LEU A 115 -7.72 3.58 -8.03
N ILE A 116 -7.50 2.30 -8.09
CA ILE A 116 -6.16 1.69 -8.14
C ILE A 116 -5.78 1.53 -9.61
N HIS A 117 -4.66 2.12 -10.00
CA HIS A 117 -4.19 2.09 -11.38
C HIS A 117 -2.76 1.56 -11.46
N GLN A 118 -2.62 0.33 -11.87
CA GLN A 118 -1.34 -0.32 -12.10
C GLN A 118 -0.82 0.00 -13.50
N LYS A 119 0.28 0.73 -13.60
CA LYS A 119 0.86 1.20 -14.87
C LYS A 119 2.09 0.42 -15.30
N MET A 120 2.84 -0.14 -14.35
CA MET A 120 4.17 -0.67 -14.62
C MET A 120 4.19 -2.14 -15.02
N PHE A 121 3.17 -2.91 -14.63
CA PHE A 121 3.10 -4.34 -14.91
C PHE A 121 1.72 -4.73 -15.42
N GLU A 122 1.68 -5.74 -16.27
CA GLU A 122 0.43 -6.32 -16.72
C GLU A 122 -0.08 -7.38 -15.73
N SER A 123 -1.40 -7.44 -15.60
CA SER A 123 -2.09 -8.58 -14.98
C SER A 123 -1.84 -8.82 -13.48
N ARG A 124 -1.30 -7.86 -12.73
CA ARG A 124 -1.12 -8.00 -11.27
C ARG A 124 -2.43 -7.91 -10.47
N LEU A 125 -3.54 -7.48 -11.08
CA LEU A 125 -4.83 -7.35 -10.41
C LEU A 125 -5.68 -8.64 -10.44
N PHE A 126 -5.15 -9.77 -10.90
CA PHE A 126 -5.90 -11.04 -10.95
C PHE A 126 -6.37 -11.55 -9.59
N PHE A 127 -5.70 -11.20 -8.51
CA PHE A 127 -6.12 -11.59 -7.16
C PHE A 127 -7.42 -10.90 -6.71
N VAL A 128 -7.85 -9.85 -7.39
CA VAL A 128 -9.05 -9.06 -7.07
C VAL A 128 -10.31 -9.92 -7.08
N ASP A 129 -10.41 -10.90 -7.98
CA ASP A 129 -11.54 -11.83 -8.01
C ASP A 129 -11.71 -12.57 -6.69
N LYS A 130 -10.60 -12.97 -6.06
CA LYS A 130 -10.64 -13.62 -4.74
C LYS A 130 -11.07 -12.67 -3.63
N LEU A 131 -10.66 -11.41 -3.69
CA LEU A 131 -11.12 -10.41 -2.74
C LEU A 131 -12.63 -10.17 -2.88
N ILE A 132 -13.17 -10.17 -4.10
CA ILE A 132 -14.62 -10.08 -4.36
C ILE A 132 -15.34 -11.31 -3.77
N GLU A 133 -14.81 -12.52 -3.97
CA GLU A 133 -15.35 -13.74 -3.34
C GLU A 133 -15.32 -13.67 -1.79
N MET A 134 -14.35 -12.96 -1.21
CA MET A 134 -14.25 -12.71 0.22
C MET A 134 -15.26 -11.67 0.71
N GLY A 135 -15.90 -10.94 -0.19
CA GLY A 135 -16.92 -9.92 0.11
C GLY A 135 -16.49 -8.48 -0.12
N ALA A 136 -15.30 -8.25 -0.70
CA ALA A 136 -14.87 -6.91 -1.05
C ALA A 136 -15.72 -6.32 -2.19
N GLN A 137 -16.02 -5.02 -2.12
CA GLN A 137 -16.71 -4.30 -3.18
C GLN A 137 -15.67 -3.67 -4.12
N ILE A 138 -15.33 -4.39 -5.15
CA ILE A 138 -14.34 -3.97 -6.15
C ILE A 138 -14.96 -4.12 -7.54
N ILE A 139 -14.74 -3.11 -8.38
CA ILE A 139 -15.05 -3.15 -9.81
C ILE A 139 -13.72 -3.23 -10.55
N LEU A 140 -13.43 -4.38 -11.17
CA LEU A 140 -12.29 -4.52 -12.06
C LEU A 140 -12.67 -3.91 -13.41
N CYS A 141 -12.10 -2.75 -13.73
CA CYS A 141 -12.40 -2.02 -14.95
C CYS A 141 -11.71 -2.63 -16.17
N ASP A 142 -10.46 -3.01 -15.99
CA ASP A 142 -9.59 -3.67 -16.97
C ASP A 142 -8.39 -4.32 -16.25
N PRO A 143 -7.42 -4.95 -16.97
CA PRO A 143 -6.26 -5.59 -16.33
C PRO A 143 -5.38 -4.67 -15.48
N HIS A 144 -5.53 -3.35 -15.63
CA HIS A 144 -4.69 -2.34 -14.99
C HIS A 144 -5.43 -1.47 -13.96
N ARG A 145 -6.77 -1.46 -13.96
CA ARG A 145 -7.55 -0.54 -13.15
C ARG A 145 -8.66 -1.23 -12.39
N ALA A 146 -8.73 -0.95 -11.10
CA ALA A 146 -9.80 -1.41 -10.23
C ALA A 146 -10.31 -0.26 -9.35
N VAL A 147 -11.62 -0.12 -9.24
CA VAL A 147 -12.25 0.78 -8.28
C VAL A 147 -12.59 -0.02 -7.04
N VAL A 148 -12.03 0.37 -5.90
CA VAL A 148 -12.36 -0.19 -4.59
C VAL A 148 -13.35 0.74 -3.91
N ASN A 149 -14.49 0.18 -3.47
CA ASN A 149 -15.44 0.85 -2.60
C ASN A 149 -15.29 0.26 -1.19
N GLY A 150 -14.71 1.04 -0.29
CA GLY A 150 -14.39 0.56 1.05
C GLY A 150 -15.63 0.41 1.94
N HIS A 151 -15.54 -0.49 2.91
CA HIS A 151 -16.66 -0.88 3.79
C HIS A 151 -16.69 -0.15 5.14
N ASP A 152 -15.72 0.72 5.41
CA ASP A 152 -15.60 1.41 6.71
C ASP A 152 -15.62 0.44 7.90
N HIS A 153 -14.94 -0.68 7.78
CA HIS A 153 -14.97 -1.79 8.73
C HIS A 153 -16.39 -2.36 9.01
N GLY A 154 -17.39 -2.02 8.20
CA GLY A 154 -18.79 -2.44 8.39
C GLY A 154 -19.06 -3.91 8.11
N ILE A 155 -18.15 -4.60 7.41
CA ILE A 155 -18.25 -6.04 7.14
C ILE A 155 -16.93 -6.76 7.43
N SER A 156 -17.05 -8.03 7.82
CA SER A 156 -15.89 -8.94 7.90
C SER A 156 -15.72 -9.69 6.59
N LEU A 157 -14.51 -9.69 6.05
CA LEU A 157 -14.17 -10.50 4.88
C LEU A 157 -14.19 -11.99 5.25
N ARG A 158 -14.64 -12.81 4.32
CA ARG A 158 -14.68 -14.27 4.49
C ARG A 158 -13.34 -14.86 4.07
N GLY A 159 -12.78 -15.76 4.88
CA GLY A 159 -11.58 -16.49 4.51
C GLY A 159 -11.77 -17.34 3.24
N ARG A 160 -10.78 -17.31 2.35
CA ARG A 160 -10.70 -18.10 1.12
C ARG A 160 -9.28 -18.61 0.92
N THR A 161 -9.17 -19.72 0.20
CA THR A 161 -7.87 -20.17 -0.30
C THR A 161 -7.48 -19.30 -1.49
N MET A 162 -6.30 -18.70 -1.43
CA MET A 162 -5.74 -17.87 -2.50
C MET A 162 -4.42 -18.47 -2.98
N THR A 163 -4.14 -18.31 -4.26
CA THR A 163 -2.83 -18.57 -4.83
C THR A 163 -2.25 -17.24 -5.30
N SER A 164 -1.06 -16.91 -4.83
CA SER A 164 -0.38 -15.70 -5.30
C SER A 164 0.02 -15.85 -6.75
N PRO A 165 -0.33 -14.89 -7.64
CA PRO A 165 0.06 -14.94 -9.04
C PRO A 165 1.53 -14.58 -9.27
N ASP A 166 2.15 -13.87 -8.33
CA ASP A 166 3.57 -13.56 -8.35
C ASP A 166 4.15 -13.42 -6.92
N ILE A 167 5.43 -13.10 -6.81
CA ILE A 167 6.15 -13.08 -5.53
C ILE A 167 5.69 -11.97 -4.58
N ARG A 168 5.03 -10.93 -5.09
CA ARG A 168 4.65 -9.71 -4.34
C ARG A 168 3.17 -9.32 -4.50
N ALA A 169 2.34 -10.17 -5.10
CA ALA A 169 0.89 -9.92 -5.25
C ALA A 169 0.06 -10.59 -4.16
#